data_418e93458693753d8fd5ca8b782a1ed0
#
_entry.id   418e93458693753d8fd5ca8b782a1ed0
#
_cell.length_a   1.000
_cell.length_b   1.000
_cell.length_c   1.000
_cell.angle_alpha   90.00
_cell.angle_beta   90.00
_cell.angle_gamma   90.00
#
_symmetry.space_group_name_H-M   'P 1'
#
loop_
_entity.id
_entity.type
_entity.pdbx_description
1 polymer ?
#
loop_
_entity_poly.entity_id
_entity_poly.type
_entity_poly.pdbx_seq_one_letter_code
_entity_poly.pdbx_strand_id
1 'polypeptide(L)'
;ELLGPVGEHHVCVGHEHHGAEKFISTCAEIGIDGLILPDLPYEEKDEFLPICRKYGVDRISMIAPTSENRIAMIAKEAEGFLYIVSSLGVTGTRSEIKTDLASIVKVVRENTKTPCAIGFGISTPEQAAKMAGIADGAIVGSAIIKLLEQYGTAAPEQIGAYVKRMKDAVRG
;
A
#
# COMPACT_ATOMS: atom_id res chain seq x y z
N GLU A 1 2.93 -6.45 2.48
CA GLU A 1 4.30 -6.60 1.98
C GLU A 1 4.40 -5.99 0.58
N LEU A 2 5.29 -5.04 0.37
CA LEU A 2 5.54 -4.41 -0.92
C LEU A 2 6.41 -5.32 -1.78
N LEU A 3 5.89 -5.72 -2.94
CA LEU A 3 6.66 -6.45 -3.95
C LEU A 3 7.23 -5.43 -4.96
N GLY A 4 8.48 -5.03 -4.75
CA GLY A 4 9.19 -4.09 -5.62
C GLY A 4 10.62 -3.82 -5.13
N PRO A 5 11.42 -3.01 -5.86
CA PRO A 5 12.78 -2.65 -5.46
C PRO A 5 12.86 -1.71 -4.26
N VAL A 6 11.72 -1.19 -3.80
CA VAL A 6 11.61 -0.39 -2.57
C VAL A 6 11.73 -1.35 -1.38
N GLY A 7 12.63 -1.06 -0.45
CA GLY A 7 13.02 -1.95 0.65
C GLY A 7 11.87 -2.48 1.51
N GLU A 8 12.18 -3.36 2.43
CA GLU A 8 11.20 -3.94 3.36
C GLU A 8 10.67 -2.83 4.28
N HIS A 9 9.41 -2.40 4.06
CA HIS A 9 8.72 -1.47 4.92
C HIS A 9 7.69 -2.21 5.77
N HIS A 10 7.72 -1.99 7.07
CA HIS A 10 6.70 -2.47 8.00
C HIS A 10 5.58 -1.44 8.05
N VAL A 11 4.41 -1.81 7.55
CA VAL A 11 3.22 -0.95 7.52
C VAL A 11 2.10 -1.59 8.35
N CYS A 12 1.50 -0.83 9.24
CA CYS A 12 0.39 -1.25 10.08
C CYS A 12 -0.92 -0.57 9.67
N VAL A 13 -2.05 -1.20 9.95
CA VAL A 13 -3.40 -0.68 9.70
C VAL A 13 -4.21 -0.77 11.00
N GLY A 14 -4.69 0.36 11.51
CA GLY A 14 -5.58 0.44 12.67
C GLY A 14 -5.08 1.35 13.80
N HIS A 15 -5.98 2.07 14.47
CA HIS A 15 -5.62 3.03 15.52
C HIS A 15 -6.69 3.26 16.61
N GLU A 16 -7.80 2.53 16.58
CA GLU A 16 -9.05 2.94 17.27
C GLU A 16 -9.04 2.86 18.81
N HIS A 17 -8.06 2.21 19.47
CA HIS A 17 -8.20 1.89 20.91
C HIS A 17 -7.21 2.56 21.89
N HIS A 18 -6.20 3.33 21.43
CA HIS A 18 -5.11 3.75 22.30
C HIS A 18 -4.81 5.26 22.34
N GLY A 19 -5.54 6.08 21.60
CA GLY A 19 -5.15 7.48 21.33
C GLY A 19 -3.97 7.56 20.32
N ALA A 20 -4.04 8.49 19.40
CA ALA A 20 -3.11 8.58 18.27
C ALA A 20 -1.63 8.63 18.69
N GLU A 21 -1.29 9.44 19.70
CA GLU A 21 0.10 9.62 20.11
C GLU A 21 0.70 8.35 20.72
N LYS A 22 -0.02 7.67 21.62
CA LYS A 22 0.47 6.41 22.21
C LYS A 22 0.59 5.31 21.16
N PHE A 23 -0.36 5.22 20.24
CA PHE A 23 -0.34 4.23 19.18
C PHE A 23 0.88 4.45 18.27
N ILE A 24 1.10 5.68 17.76
CA ILE A 24 2.19 5.99 16.85
C ILE A 24 3.56 5.85 17.53
N SER A 25 3.69 6.28 18.81
CA SER A 25 4.94 6.09 19.54
C SER A 25 5.28 4.61 19.73
N THR A 26 4.28 3.77 20.04
CA THR A 26 4.48 2.32 20.14
C THR A 26 4.86 1.71 18.79
N CYS A 27 4.26 2.16 17.69
CA CYS A 27 4.65 1.73 16.35
C CYS A 27 6.15 2.02 16.07
N ALA A 28 6.59 3.24 16.39
CA ALA A 28 8.00 3.61 16.25
C ALA A 28 8.94 2.74 17.12
N GLU A 29 8.57 2.50 18.39
CA GLU A 29 9.35 1.67 19.33
C GLU A 29 9.54 0.23 18.84
N ILE A 30 8.54 -0.35 18.16
CA ILE A 30 8.61 -1.71 17.63
C ILE A 30 9.10 -1.77 16.17
N GLY A 31 9.54 -0.64 15.59
CA GLY A 31 10.16 -0.59 14.26
C GLY A 31 9.17 -0.58 13.10
N ILE A 32 7.99 0.00 13.28
CA ILE A 32 7.05 0.26 12.17
C ILE A 32 7.48 1.54 11.44
N ASP A 33 7.74 1.45 10.15
CA ASP A 33 8.19 2.56 9.32
C ASP A 33 7.05 3.45 8.83
N GLY A 34 5.84 2.90 8.67
CA GLY A 34 4.71 3.66 8.14
C GLY A 34 3.34 3.11 8.50
N LEU A 35 2.34 3.99 8.45
CA LEU A 35 0.95 3.69 8.77
C LEU A 35 0.04 3.96 7.58
N ILE A 36 -0.81 2.98 7.26
CA ILE A 36 -1.96 3.15 6.38
C ILE A 36 -3.20 3.36 7.26
N LEU A 37 -3.87 4.49 7.09
CA LEU A 37 -5.08 4.87 7.81
C LEU A 37 -6.23 5.02 6.80
N PRO A 38 -6.90 3.92 6.38
CA PRO A 38 -7.88 3.94 5.29
C PRO A 38 -9.10 4.80 5.57
N ASP A 39 -9.49 4.90 6.85
CA ASP A 39 -10.67 5.62 7.30
C ASP A 39 -10.39 7.10 7.62
N LEU A 40 -9.12 7.53 7.50
CA LEU A 40 -8.72 8.93 7.71
C LEU A 40 -8.78 9.70 6.37
N PRO A 41 -9.76 10.60 6.19
CA PRO A 41 -9.81 11.46 5.02
C PRO A 41 -8.54 12.33 4.90
N TYR A 42 -8.19 12.68 3.67
CA TYR A 42 -7.04 13.56 3.43
C TYR A 42 -7.14 14.89 4.18
N GLU A 43 -8.36 15.42 4.31
CA GLU A 43 -8.69 16.68 4.98
C GLU A 43 -8.45 16.64 6.50
N GLU A 44 -8.47 15.46 7.11
CA GLU A 44 -8.28 15.26 8.56
C GLU A 44 -6.83 14.86 8.91
N LYS A 45 -5.93 14.84 7.93
CA LYS A 45 -4.52 14.45 8.10
C LYS A 45 -3.77 15.26 9.17
N ASP A 46 -4.17 16.51 9.38
CA ASP A 46 -3.47 17.45 10.27
C ASP A 46 -3.55 17.03 11.75
N GLU A 47 -4.46 16.13 12.11
CA GLU A 47 -4.52 15.51 13.43
C GLU A 47 -3.38 14.50 13.65
N PHE A 48 -3.04 13.72 12.62
CA PHE A 48 -2.08 12.60 12.72
C PHE A 48 -0.69 12.94 12.22
N LEU A 49 -0.58 13.76 11.18
CA LEU A 49 0.68 14.03 10.50
C LEU A 49 1.78 14.61 11.42
N PRO A 50 1.48 15.58 12.32
CA PRO A 50 2.50 16.08 13.26
C PRO A 50 3.00 15.00 14.22
N ILE A 51 2.13 14.08 14.64
CA ILE A 51 2.50 12.97 15.54
C ILE A 51 3.36 11.96 14.79
N CYS A 52 2.97 11.58 13.58
CA CYS A 52 3.74 10.67 12.73
C CYS A 52 5.17 11.22 12.52
N ARG A 53 5.31 12.48 12.13
CA ARG A 53 6.61 13.14 11.96
C ARG A 53 7.44 13.21 13.24
N LYS A 54 6.81 13.47 14.39
CA LYS A 54 7.48 13.49 15.71
C LYS A 54 8.17 12.17 16.02
N TYR A 55 7.55 11.05 15.65
CA TYR A 55 8.06 9.71 15.94
C TYR A 55 8.78 9.05 14.76
N GLY A 56 8.90 9.72 13.62
CA GLY A 56 9.57 9.20 12.43
C GLY A 56 8.83 8.05 11.75
N VAL A 57 7.50 8.05 11.84
CA VAL A 57 6.62 7.05 11.19
C VAL A 57 5.92 7.72 10.01
N ASP A 58 6.09 7.20 8.81
CA ASP A 58 5.47 7.78 7.62
C ASP A 58 3.96 7.56 7.60
N ARG A 59 3.20 8.59 7.24
CA ARG A 59 1.79 8.45 6.93
C ARG A 59 1.61 8.11 5.45
N ILE A 60 1.35 6.85 5.17
CA ILE A 60 1.17 6.35 3.80
C ILE A 60 -0.14 6.89 3.23
N SER A 61 -0.03 7.72 2.20
CA SER A 61 -1.19 8.31 1.54
C SER A 61 -1.81 7.34 0.55
N MET A 62 -3.15 7.28 0.54
CA MET A 62 -3.92 6.45 -0.39
C MET A 62 -4.53 7.31 -1.49
N ILE A 63 -4.43 6.83 -2.73
CA ILE A 63 -5.06 7.43 -3.90
C ILE A 63 -6.08 6.44 -4.47
N ALA A 64 -7.36 6.80 -4.40
CA ALA A 64 -8.43 6.13 -5.13
C ALA A 64 -8.67 6.83 -6.47
N PRO A 65 -9.32 6.17 -7.45
CA PRO A 65 -9.74 6.82 -8.69
C PRO A 65 -10.61 8.04 -8.40
N THR A 66 -10.12 9.23 -8.72
CA THR A 66 -10.75 10.53 -8.44
C THR A 66 -10.22 11.59 -9.42
N SER A 67 -10.51 12.88 -9.19
CA SER A 67 -10.04 13.96 -10.06
C SER A 67 -8.52 14.12 -10.03
N GLU A 68 -7.94 14.52 -11.16
CA GLU A 68 -6.49 14.77 -11.30
C GLU A 68 -5.97 15.77 -10.27
N ASN A 69 -6.75 16.85 -10.02
CA ASN A 69 -6.39 17.86 -9.02
C ASN A 69 -6.24 17.26 -7.62
N ARG A 70 -7.14 16.34 -7.22
CA ARG A 70 -7.07 15.66 -5.93
C ARG A 70 -5.88 14.72 -5.87
N ILE A 71 -5.62 13.97 -6.93
CA ILE A 71 -4.43 13.09 -7.04
C ILE A 71 -3.16 13.91 -6.88
N ALA A 72 -3.03 15.02 -7.62
CA ALA A 72 -1.87 15.90 -7.56
C ALA A 72 -1.66 16.51 -6.16
N MET A 73 -2.73 16.91 -5.49
CA MET A 73 -2.68 17.46 -4.13
C MET A 73 -2.17 16.42 -3.13
N ILE A 74 -2.68 15.20 -3.16
CA ILE A 74 -2.24 14.11 -2.29
C ILE A 74 -0.79 13.73 -2.59
N ALA A 75 -0.41 13.65 -3.87
CA ALA A 75 0.92 13.25 -4.30
C ALA A 75 2.02 14.21 -3.82
N LYS A 76 1.77 15.52 -3.82
CA LYS A 76 2.75 16.54 -3.38
C LYS A 76 3.18 16.42 -1.93
N GLU A 77 2.34 15.85 -1.09
CA GLU A 77 2.58 15.74 0.36
C GLU A 77 2.87 14.29 0.78
N ALA A 78 3.07 13.38 -0.18
CA ALA A 78 3.28 11.97 0.10
C ALA A 78 4.63 11.72 0.79
N GLU A 79 4.59 10.90 1.82
CA GLU A 79 5.74 10.39 2.57
C GLU A 79 5.84 8.86 2.38
N GLY A 80 7.04 8.28 2.53
CA GLY A 80 7.27 6.85 2.36
C GLY A 80 6.95 6.36 0.94
N PHE A 81 5.70 5.96 0.70
CA PHE A 81 5.20 5.62 -0.62
C PHE A 81 3.73 6.00 -0.79
N LEU A 82 3.24 6.02 -2.02
CA LEU A 82 1.82 6.21 -2.35
C LEU A 82 1.14 4.87 -2.63
N TYR A 83 0.05 4.61 -1.91
CA TYR A 83 -0.80 3.45 -2.16
C TYR A 83 -1.88 3.79 -3.17
N ILE A 84 -1.78 3.29 -4.41
CA ILE A 84 -2.82 3.48 -5.43
C ILE A 84 -3.80 2.32 -5.37
N VAL A 85 -5.07 2.64 -5.12
CA VAL A 85 -6.16 1.68 -5.08
C VAL A 85 -6.64 1.40 -6.50
N SER A 86 -6.56 0.15 -6.95
CA SER A 86 -6.90 -0.23 -8.33
C SER A 86 -8.39 -0.19 -8.66
N SER A 87 -9.27 -0.13 -7.66
CA SER A 87 -10.72 -0.04 -7.87
C SER A 87 -11.43 0.55 -6.66
N LEU A 88 -12.55 1.25 -6.89
CA LEU A 88 -13.51 1.61 -5.86
C LEU A 88 -14.32 0.36 -5.48
N GLY A 89 -14.13 -0.16 -4.28
CA GLY A 89 -14.95 -1.24 -3.72
C GLY A 89 -14.19 -2.32 -2.97
N VAL A 90 -14.97 -3.17 -2.29
CA VAL A 90 -14.58 -4.16 -1.27
C VAL A 90 -13.38 -5.05 -1.61
N THR A 91 -12.67 -5.47 -0.56
CA THR A 91 -11.58 -6.46 -0.57
C THR A 91 -12.00 -7.77 -1.26
N GLY A 92 -11.15 -8.30 -2.13
CA GLY A 92 -11.36 -9.58 -2.81
C GLY A 92 -10.48 -9.74 -4.05
N THR A 93 -10.32 -10.98 -4.52
CA THR A 93 -9.62 -11.29 -5.77
C THR A 93 -10.54 -11.02 -6.97
N ARG A 94 -10.07 -10.25 -7.95
CA ARG A 94 -10.81 -9.93 -9.19
C ARG A 94 -10.06 -10.39 -10.43
N SER A 95 -10.82 -10.74 -11.47
CA SER A 95 -10.28 -11.16 -12.77
C SER A 95 -9.88 -9.99 -13.68
N GLU A 96 -10.50 -8.80 -13.52
CA GLU A 96 -10.22 -7.63 -14.35
C GLU A 96 -10.16 -6.33 -13.52
N ILE A 97 -9.17 -5.49 -13.81
CA ILE A 97 -9.01 -4.13 -13.29
C ILE A 97 -9.40 -3.18 -14.44
N LYS A 98 -10.56 -2.51 -14.29
CA LYS A 98 -11.13 -1.60 -15.32
C LYS A 98 -10.69 -0.14 -15.19
N THR A 99 -9.99 0.21 -14.11
CA THR A 99 -9.53 1.59 -13.84
C THR A 99 -8.32 1.91 -14.72
N ASP A 100 -8.28 3.11 -15.28
CA ASP A 100 -7.10 3.63 -15.98
C ASP A 100 -6.02 4.04 -14.96
N LEU A 101 -5.27 3.04 -14.51
CA LEU A 101 -4.20 3.19 -13.53
C LEU A 101 -2.99 3.92 -14.11
N ALA A 102 -2.75 3.80 -15.42
CA ALA A 102 -1.63 4.46 -16.08
C ALA A 102 -1.78 5.99 -16.03
N SER A 103 -2.99 6.50 -16.27
CA SER A 103 -3.29 7.93 -16.13
C SER A 103 -3.11 8.43 -14.69
N ILE A 104 -3.55 7.65 -13.69
CA ILE A 104 -3.35 8.00 -12.28
C ILE A 104 -1.86 8.08 -11.94
N VAL A 105 -1.08 7.05 -12.31
CA VAL A 105 0.38 7.01 -12.06
C VAL A 105 1.10 8.14 -12.78
N LYS A 106 0.67 8.51 -13.99
CA LYS A 106 1.22 9.65 -14.71
C LYS A 106 1.05 10.95 -13.91
N VAL A 107 -0.15 11.23 -13.43
CA VAL A 107 -0.41 12.42 -12.58
C VAL A 107 0.43 12.39 -11.30
N VAL A 108 0.56 11.21 -10.65
CA VAL A 108 1.42 11.05 -9.47
C VAL A 108 2.86 11.43 -9.80
N ARG A 109 3.45 10.85 -10.85
CA ARG A 109 4.85 11.08 -11.25
C ARG A 109 5.15 12.53 -11.67
N GLU A 110 4.15 13.24 -12.19
CA GLU A 110 4.26 14.67 -12.50
C GLU A 110 4.32 15.56 -11.25
N ASN A 111 3.85 15.05 -10.09
CA ASN A 111 3.70 15.85 -8.86
C ASN A 111 4.63 15.42 -7.71
N THR A 112 5.22 14.23 -7.75
CA THR A 112 6.15 13.75 -6.72
C THR A 112 7.18 12.76 -7.28
N LYS A 113 8.28 12.60 -6.52
CA LYS A 113 9.27 11.53 -6.72
C LYS A 113 9.06 10.36 -5.74
N THR A 114 8.12 10.50 -4.81
CA THR A 114 7.77 9.44 -3.87
C THR A 114 7.28 8.22 -4.65
N PRO A 115 7.83 7.01 -4.40
CA PRO A 115 7.43 5.82 -5.13
C PRO A 115 5.95 5.51 -4.92
N CYS A 116 5.33 4.85 -5.87
CA CYS A 116 3.94 4.43 -5.77
C CYS A 116 3.78 2.93 -6.03
N ALA A 117 2.87 2.32 -5.30
CA ALA A 117 2.53 0.91 -5.45
C ALA A 117 1.02 0.74 -5.64
N ILE A 118 0.63 -0.18 -6.53
CA ILE A 118 -0.77 -0.46 -6.84
C ILE A 118 -1.23 -1.67 -6.04
N GLY A 119 -2.35 -1.53 -5.35
CA GLY A 119 -2.98 -2.59 -4.56
C GLY A 119 -4.45 -2.78 -4.88
N PHE A 120 -5.07 -3.76 -4.21
CA PHE A 120 -6.42 -4.27 -4.36
C PHE A 120 -6.63 -5.25 -5.53
N GLY A 121 -7.01 -6.47 -5.18
CA GLY A 121 -7.40 -7.52 -6.11
C GLY A 121 -6.27 -8.24 -6.83
N ILE A 122 -5.01 -7.91 -6.54
CA ILE A 122 -3.84 -8.58 -7.12
C ILE A 122 -3.65 -9.93 -6.42
N SER A 123 -3.62 -11.01 -7.20
CA SER A 123 -3.51 -12.38 -6.68
C SER A 123 -2.65 -13.30 -7.53
N THR A 124 -2.29 -12.91 -8.76
CA THR A 124 -1.46 -13.73 -9.66
C THR A 124 -0.17 -13.03 -10.04
N PRO A 125 0.89 -13.80 -10.39
CA PRO A 125 2.16 -13.25 -10.86
C PRO A 125 2.01 -12.30 -12.06
N GLU A 126 1.11 -12.63 -13.01
CA GLU A 126 0.86 -11.84 -14.21
C GLU A 126 0.24 -10.48 -13.86
N GLN A 127 -0.70 -10.47 -12.89
CA GLN A 127 -1.28 -9.24 -12.38
C GLN A 127 -0.23 -8.39 -11.68
N ALA A 128 0.62 -8.98 -10.84
CA ALA A 128 1.70 -8.28 -10.17
C ALA A 128 2.70 -7.67 -11.16
N ALA A 129 3.14 -8.43 -12.17
CA ALA A 129 4.02 -7.95 -13.23
C ALA A 129 3.39 -6.78 -14.01
N LYS A 130 2.10 -6.89 -14.36
CA LYS A 130 1.38 -5.81 -15.04
C LYS A 130 1.35 -4.52 -14.21
N MET A 131 1.09 -4.63 -12.90
CA MET A 131 1.05 -3.46 -12.02
C MET A 131 2.43 -2.84 -11.80
N ALA A 132 3.47 -3.66 -11.64
CA ALA A 132 4.84 -3.21 -11.53
C ALA A 132 5.39 -2.60 -12.83
N GLY A 133 4.83 -2.96 -13.99
CA GLY A 133 5.12 -2.29 -15.26
C GLY A 133 4.52 -0.88 -15.38
N ILE A 134 3.53 -0.55 -14.55
CA ILE A 134 2.88 0.77 -14.52
C ILE A 134 3.44 1.63 -13.38
N ALA A 135 3.60 1.05 -12.19
CA ALA A 135 4.04 1.70 -10.96
C ALA A 135 5.38 1.13 -10.46
N ASP A 136 5.85 1.58 -9.29
CA ASP A 136 7.11 1.11 -8.71
C ASP A 136 6.95 -0.23 -7.96
N GLY A 137 5.71 -0.66 -7.70
CA GLY A 137 5.43 -1.92 -7.03
C GLY A 137 3.97 -2.36 -7.08
N ALA A 138 3.73 -3.57 -6.58
CA ALA A 138 2.41 -4.15 -6.42
C ALA A 138 2.19 -4.60 -4.96
N ILE A 139 0.99 -4.38 -4.42
CA ILE A 139 0.63 -4.75 -3.06
C ILE A 139 -0.33 -5.93 -3.09
N VAL A 140 0.01 -7.00 -2.40
CA VAL A 140 -0.77 -8.24 -2.33
C VAL A 140 -1.11 -8.53 -0.86
N GLY A 141 -2.40 -8.58 -0.55
CA GLY A 141 -2.90 -8.83 0.80
C GLY A 141 -3.80 -10.07 0.85
N SER A 142 -5.03 -9.97 0.36
CA SER A 142 -6.06 -11.02 0.50
C SER A 142 -5.65 -12.41 0.00
N ALA A 143 -4.78 -12.50 -1.00
CA ALA A 143 -4.29 -13.78 -1.49
C ALA A 143 -3.38 -14.47 -0.47
N ILE A 144 -2.57 -13.71 0.28
CA ILE A 144 -1.72 -14.22 1.36
C ILE A 144 -2.58 -14.68 2.54
N ILE A 145 -3.61 -13.89 2.91
CA ILE A 145 -4.56 -14.26 3.96
C ILE A 145 -5.27 -15.58 3.64
N LYS A 146 -5.69 -15.78 2.39
CA LYS A 146 -6.31 -17.06 1.96
C LYS A 146 -5.36 -18.25 2.10
N LEU A 147 -4.07 -18.08 1.84
CA LEU A 147 -3.09 -19.14 2.10
C LEU A 147 -2.95 -19.42 3.59
N LEU A 148 -2.96 -18.39 4.43
CA LEU A 148 -2.94 -18.55 5.88
C LEU A 148 -4.17 -19.31 6.39
N GLU A 149 -5.37 -18.96 5.90
CA GLU A 149 -6.62 -19.65 6.22
C GLU A 149 -6.59 -21.13 5.79
N GLN A 150 -6.06 -21.41 4.59
CA GLN A 150 -6.02 -22.73 4.02
C GLN A 150 -5.02 -23.67 4.71
N TYR A 151 -3.84 -23.16 5.08
CA TYR A 151 -2.71 -23.98 5.54
C TYR A 151 -2.39 -23.81 7.04
N GLY A 152 -3.01 -22.84 7.74
CA GLY A 152 -2.82 -22.62 9.17
C GLY A 152 -1.34 -22.51 9.55
N THR A 153 -0.88 -23.35 10.46
CA THR A 153 0.51 -23.37 10.92
C THR A 153 1.54 -23.81 9.87
N ALA A 154 1.09 -24.48 8.80
CA ALA A 154 1.93 -24.86 7.65
C ALA A 154 1.99 -23.76 6.55
N ALA A 155 1.30 -22.64 6.74
CA ALA A 155 1.24 -21.55 5.78
C ALA A 155 2.58 -20.86 5.45
N PRO A 156 3.57 -20.74 6.35
CA PRO A 156 4.81 -20.01 6.05
C PRO A 156 5.54 -20.49 4.80
N GLU A 157 5.65 -21.80 4.58
CA GLU A 157 6.28 -22.37 3.39
C GLU A 157 5.49 -22.04 2.11
N GLN A 158 4.16 -22.17 2.15
CA GLN A 158 3.28 -21.90 1.03
C GLN A 158 3.25 -20.41 0.67
N ILE A 159 3.22 -19.54 1.68
CA ILE A 159 3.32 -18.10 1.51
C ILE A 159 4.67 -17.71 0.91
N GLY A 160 5.77 -18.28 1.43
CA GLY A 160 7.11 -18.06 0.90
C GLY A 160 7.24 -18.42 -0.58
N ALA A 161 6.73 -19.59 -0.98
CA ALA A 161 6.71 -20.02 -2.37
C ALA A 161 5.83 -19.13 -3.26
N TYR A 162 4.69 -18.68 -2.74
CA TYR A 162 3.80 -17.75 -3.44
C TYR A 162 4.46 -16.37 -3.64
N VAL A 163 4.99 -15.77 -2.57
CA VAL A 163 5.68 -14.48 -2.62
C VAL A 163 6.87 -14.52 -3.56
N LYS A 164 7.64 -15.63 -3.56
CA LYS A 164 8.75 -15.81 -4.51
C LYS A 164 8.26 -15.73 -5.96
N ARG A 165 7.20 -16.47 -6.33
CA ARG A 165 6.64 -16.41 -7.70
C ARG A 165 6.18 -15.00 -8.08
N MET A 166 5.50 -14.30 -7.16
CA MET A 166 5.07 -12.91 -7.37
C MET A 166 6.27 -11.99 -7.61
N LYS A 167 7.31 -12.11 -6.77
CA LYS A 167 8.53 -11.30 -6.86
C LYS A 167 9.33 -11.57 -8.13
N ASP A 168 9.44 -12.84 -8.54
CA ASP A 168 10.12 -13.24 -9.78
C ASP A 168 9.41 -12.60 -11.00
N ALA A 169 8.08 -12.62 -11.04
CA ALA A 169 7.29 -12.02 -12.11
C ALA A 169 7.41 -10.48 -12.19
N VAL A 170 7.57 -9.80 -11.05
CA VAL A 170 7.75 -8.35 -10.99
C VAL A 170 9.15 -7.92 -11.47
N ARG A 171 10.14 -8.78 -11.32
CA ARG A 171 11.54 -8.46 -11.69
C ARG A 171 11.86 -8.73 -13.16
N GLY A 172 11.01 -9.49 -13.87
CA GLY A 172 11.14 -9.83 -15.27
C GLY A 172 12.20 -10.87 -15.50
#